data_701c8e90438f37a943820fb1b8370e0d
#
_entry.id   701c8e90438f37a943820fb1b8370e0d
#
_cell.length_a   1.000
_cell.length_b   1.000
_cell.length_c   1.000
_cell.angle_alpha   90.00
_cell.angle_beta   90.00
_cell.angle_gamma   90.00
#
_symmetry.space_group_name_H-M   'P 1'
#
loop_
_entity.id
_entity.type
_entity.pdbx_description
1 polymer ?
#
loop_
_entity_poly.entity_id
_entity_poly.type
_entity_poly.pdbx_seq_one_letter_code
_entity_poly.pdbx_strand_id
1 'polypeptide(L)'
;MKKKKLSKQQLLENQKIENKNFNRILIISFSLLIIMAVSVLTFYTYGCETRFFYHKWAWYGKVIPGEWACMNGNNLQLHKTAKVTYNDKLYYFCNQHCFNHMVKKFRKVAMVPDAFSGDSINKADALIGLKEKGEPELVYFKNEETLNQYYASGK
;
A
#
# COMPACT_ATOMS: atom_id res chain seq x y z
N MET A 1 -55.55 -33.86 -23.82
CA MET A 1 -55.71 -32.63 -23.03
C MET A 1 -55.90 -31.44 -23.98
N LYS A 2 -57.10 -30.82 -24.05
CA LYS A 2 -57.37 -29.63 -24.91
C LYS A 2 -56.73 -28.39 -24.27
N LYS A 3 -55.71 -27.78 -24.88
CA LYS A 3 -55.15 -26.48 -24.47
C LYS A 3 -56.25 -25.40 -24.63
N LYS A 4 -56.72 -24.81 -23.54
CA LYS A 4 -57.70 -23.74 -23.52
C LYS A 4 -57.07 -22.49 -24.21
N LYS A 5 -57.65 -22.04 -25.35
CA LYS A 5 -57.25 -20.82 -26.04
C LYS A 5 -57.50 -19.62 -25.13
N LEU A 6 -56.46 -18.90 -24.73
CA LEU A 6 -56.59 -17.65 -23.96
C LEU A 6 -57.25 -16.57 -24.81
N SER A 7 -58.05 -15.72 -24.17
CA SER A 7 -58.65 -14.57 -24.84
C SER A 7 -57.61 -13.52 -25.18
N LYS A 8 -57.85 -12.69 -26.21
CA LYS A 8 -56.89 -11.63 -26.63
C LYS A 8 -56.51 -10.68 -25.48
N GLN A 9 -57.45 -10.42 -24.55
CA GLN A 9 -57.20 -9.59 -23.37
C GLN A 9 -56.25 -10.28 -22.37
N GLN A 10 -56.42 -11.56 -22.11
CA GLN A 10 -55.51 -12.34 -21.24
C GLN A 10 -54.10 -12.44 -21.80
N LEU A 11 -53.96 -12.52 -23.12
CA LEU A 11 -52.62 -12.50 -23.77
C LEU A 11 -51.91 -11.16 -23.58
N LEU A 12 -52.62 -10.04 -23.76
CA LEU A 12 -52.08 -8.68 -23.55
C LEU A 12 -51.70 -8.42 -22.09
N GLU A 13 -52.46 -8.93 -21.16
CA GLU A 13 -52.22 -8.79 -19.73
C GLU A 13 -50.98 -9.59 -19.30
N ASN A 14 -50.86 -10.82 -19.77
CA ASN A 14 -49.67 -11.66 -19.56
C ASN A 14 -48.40 -11.01 -20.13
N GLN A 15 -48.47 -10.46 -21.34
CA GLN A 15 -47.33 -9.73 -21.94
C GLN A 15 -46.93 -8.50 -21.11
N LYS A 16 -47.88 -7.75 -20.57
CA LYS A 16 -47.55 -6.62 -19.68
C LYS A 16 -46.86 -7.06 -18.39
N ILE A 17 -47.29 -8.18 -17.81
CA ILE A 17 -46.68 -8.74 -16.59
C ILE A 17 -45.27 -9.26 -16.89
N GLU A 18 -45.10 -9.99 -18.00
CA GLU A 18 -43.76 -10.49 -18.42
C GLU A 18 -42.78 -9.34 -18.69
N ASN A 19 -43.21 -8.31 -19.44
CA ASN A 19 -42.36 -7.12 -19.69
C ASN A 19 -42.00 -6.37 -18.40
N LYS A 20 -42.96 -6.25 -17.45
CA LYS A 20 -42.70 -5.63 -16.16
C LYS A 20 -41.65 -6.43 -15.33
N ASN A 21 -41.80 -7.75 -15.32
CA ASN A 21 -40.84 -8.63 -14.63
C ASN A 21 -39.47 -8.62 -15.29
N PHE A 22 -39.46 -8.67 -16.65
CA PHE A 22 -38.19 -8.56 -17.40
C PHE A 22 -37.47 -7.25 -17.10
N ASN A 23 -38.15 -6.11 -17.16
CA ASN A 23 -37.56 -4.81 -16.85
C ASN A 23 -37.05 -4.74 -15.41
N ARG A 24 -37.79 -5.33 -14.46
CA ARG A 24 -37.34 -5.39 -13.06
C ARG A 24 -36.08 -6.20 -12.89
N ILE A 25 -35.98 -7.37 -13.53
CA ILE A 25 -34.77 -8.24 -13.51
C ILE A 25 -33.59 -7.50 -14.15
N LEU A 26 -33.84 -6.80 -15.26
CA LEU A 26 -32.81 -6.03 -15.96
C LEU A 26 -32.26 -4.90 -15.07
N ILE A 27 -33.14 -4.14 -14.41
CA ILE A 27 -32.73 -3.06 -13.48
C ILE A 27 -31.91 -3.64 -12.32
N ILE A 28 -32.36 -4.74 -11.72
CA ILE A 28 -31.63 -5.39 -10.60
C ILE A 28 -30.25 -5.87 -11.07
N SER A 29 -30.16 -6.52 -12.24
CA SER A 29 -28.88 -7.02 -12.79
C SER A 29 -27.91 -5.88 -13.08
N PHE A 30 -28.36 -4.79 -13.68
CA PHE A 30 -27.54 -3.60 -13.92
C PHE A 30 -27.07 -2.95 -12.62
N SER A 31 -27.95 -2.84 -11.64
CA SER A 31 -27.58 -2.28 -10.33
C SER A 31 -26.51 -3.11 -9.64
N LEU A 32 -26.61 -4.43 -9.69
CA LEU A 32 -25.59 -5.33 -9.13
C LEU A 32 -24.25 -5.19 -9.83
N LEU A 33 -24.25 -5.09 -11.17
CA LEU A 33 -23.02 -4.86 -11.94
C LEU A 33 -22.35 -3.54 -11.58
N ILE A 34 -23.13 -2.46 -11.44
CA ILE A 34 -22.61 -1.15 -11.03
C ILE A 34 -22.02 -1.22 -9.63
N ILE A 35 -22.71 -1.83 -8.67
CA ILE A 35 -22.22 -1.98 -7.29
C ILE A 35 -20.90 -2.78 -7.28
N MET A 36 -20.85 -3.87 -8.04
CA MET A 36 -19.63 -4.68 -8.13
C MET A 36 -18.47 -3.89 -8.75
N ALA A 37 -18.70 -3.16 -9.84
CA ALA A 37 -17.68 -2.32 -10.48
C ALA A 37 -17.16 -1.23 -9.54
N VAL A 38 -18.06 -0.53 -8.83
CA VAL A 38 -17.69 0.49 -7.83
C VAL A 38 -16.90 -0.13 -6.69
N SER A 39 -17.30 -1.30 -6.20
CA SER A 39 -16.59 -2.00 -5.12
C SER A 39 -15.16 -2.40 -5.53
N VAL A 40 -14.98 -2.91 -6.75
CA VAL A 40 -13.67 -3.27 -7.28
C VAL A 40 -12.77 -2.04 -7.43
N LEU A 41 -13.30 -0.94 -7.98
CA LEU A 41 -12.58 0.32 -8.13
C LEU A 41 -12.17 0.88 -6.76
N THR A 42 -13.09 0.89 -5.80
CA THR A 42 -12.81 1.35 -4.43
C THR A 42 -11.73 0.50 -3.77
N PHE A 43 -11.82 -0.82 -3.88
CA PHE A 43 -10.80 -1.72 -3.33
C PHE A 43 -9.43 -1.51 -3.99
N TYR A 44 -9.40 -1.30 -5.30
CA TYR A 44 -8.16 -1.05 -6.03
C TYR A 44 -7.51 0.28 -5.66
N THR A 45 -8.29 1.36 -5.51
CA THR A 45 -7.78 2.70 -5.19
C THR A 45 -7.33 2.82 -3.73
N TYR A 46 -8.12 2.30 -2.78
CA TYR A 46 -7.82 2.44 -1.35
C TYR A 46 -7.02 1.28 -0.74
N GLY A 47 -6.89 0.16 -1.44
CA GLY A 47 -6.17 -1.01 -0.91
C GLY A 47 -4.69 -0.74 -0.62
N CYS A 48 -4.02 0.07 -1.45
CA CYS A 48 -2.62 0.46 -1.22
C CYS A 48 -2.47 1.38 -0.01
N GLU A 49 -3.36 2.36 0.16
CA GLU A 49 -3.32 3.28 1.31
C GLU A 49 -3.60 2.57 2.63
N THR A 50 -4.58 1.67 2.65
CA THR A 50 -4.90 0.86 3.82
C THR A 50 -3.73 -0.03 4.24
N ARG A 51 -3.06 -0.66 3.26
CA ARG A 51 -1.87 -1.45 3.50
C ARG A 51 -0.71 -0.62 4.05
N PHE A 52 -0.49 0.57 3.50
CA PHE A 52 0.53 1.50 3.96
C PHE A 52 0.25 1.98 5.39
N PHE A 53 -1.00 2.33 5.69
CA PHE A 53 -1.42 2.67 7.04
C PHE A 53 -1.14 1.52 8.01
N TYR A 54 -1.51 0.28 7.65
CA TYR A 54 -1.22 -0.90 8.44
C TYR A 54 0.29 -1.09 8.69
N HIS A 55 1.14 -0.91 7.67
CA HIS A 55 2.59 -1.05 7.81
C HIS A 55 3.19 -0.06 8.80
N LYS A 56 2.73 1.19 8.83
CA LYS A 56 3.19 2.20 9.78
C LYS A 56 2.91 1.83 11.25
N TRP A 57 1.90 1.02 11.49
CA TRP A 57 1.57 0.52 12.83
C TRP A 57 2.24 -0.82 13.14
N ALA A 58 2.21 -1.75 12.20
CA ALA A 58 2.64 -3.12 12.41
C ALA A 58 4.17 -3.27 12.46
N TRP A 59 4.91 -2.35 11.84
CA TRP A 59 6.38 -2.38 11.79
C TRP A 59 7.06 -1.51 12.84
N TYR A 60 6.30 -0.79 13.65
CA TYR A 60 6.88 -0.07 14.79
C TYR A 60 7.52 -1.06 15.77
N GLY A 61 8.78 -0.80 16.14
CA GLY A 61 9.57 -1.70 16.99
C GLY A 61 10.16 -2.92 16.27
N LYS A 62 10.08 -2.96 14.92
CA LYS A 62 10.61 -4.08 14.13
C LYS A 62 11.54 -3.57 13.04
N VAL A 63 12.40 -4.47 12.55
CA VAL A 63 13.24 -4.21 11.38
C VAL A 63 12.38 -4.15 10.12
N ILE A 64 12.50 -3.08 9.36
CA ILE A 64 11.78 -2.85 8.11
C ILE A 64 12.63 -3.37 6.94
N PRO A 65 12.06 -4.18 6.02
CA PRO A 65 12.75 -4.57 4.82
C PRO A 65 13.11 -3.35 3.95
N GLY A 66 14.37 -3.26 3.50
CA GLY A 66 14.87 -2.11 2.74
C GLY A 66 14.06 -1.77 1.50
N GLU A 67 13.41 -2.76 0.87
CA GLU A 67 12.55 -2.55 -0.29
C GLU A 67 11.31 -1.67 -0.04
N TRP A 68 11.00 -1.34 1.20
CA TRP A 68 9.93 -0.42 1.57
C TRP A 68 10.44 0.95 2.02
N ALA A 69 11.75 1.18 1.94
CA ALA A 69 12.40 2.39 2.39
C ALA A 69 12.93 3.22 1.21
N CYS A 70 12.72 4.54 1.22
CA CYS A 70 13.47 5.45 0.38
C CYS A 70 14.62 6.05 1.21
N MET A 71 15.84 5.59 0.98
CA MET A 71 17.01 5.98 1.77
C MET A 71 17.45 7.43 1.55
N ASN A 72 17.03 8.07 0.44
CA ASN A 72 17.30 9.50 0.21
C ASN A 72 16.43 10.40 1.10
N GLY A 73 15.16 10.08 1.25
CA GLY A 73 14.20 10.87 2.04
C GLY A 73 13.98 10.35 3.46
N ASN A 74 14.55 9.20 3.83
CA ASN A 74 14.30 8.51 5.11
C ASN A 74 12.81 8.27 5.37
N ASN A 75 12.09 7.84 4.35
CA ASN A 75 10.64 7.61 4.45
C ASN A 75 10.25 6.21 4.00
N LEU A 76 9.30 5.62 4.74
CA LEU A 76 8.57 4.44 4.32
C LEU A 76 7.79 4.74 3.04
N GLN A 77 7.75 3.79 2.11
CA GLN A 77 7.11 3.98 0.82
C GLN A 77 5.82 3.15 0.71
N LEU A 78 4.86 3.68 -0.04
CA LEU A 78 3.60 3.01 -0.37
C LEU A 78 3.82 1.78 -1.26
N HIS A 79 4.82 1.84 -2.13
CA HIS A 79 5.21 0.79 -3.05
C HIS A 79 6.66 0.37 -2.82
N LYS A 80 7.02 -0.84 -3.25
CA LYS A 80 8.40 -1.30 -3.21
C LYS A 80 9.31 -0.38 -4.02
N THR A 81 10.44 -0.05 -3.44
CA THR A 81 11.47 0.81 -4.02
C THR A 81 12.43 0.01 -4.92
N ALA A 82 13.10 0.72 -5.81
CA ALA A 82 14.14 0.14 -6.64
C ALA A 82 15.41 -0.14 -5.82
N LYS A 83 15.99 -1.31 -6.05
CA LYS A 83 17.25 -1.78 -5.47
C LYS A 83 18.41 -1.36 -6.38
N VAL A 84 19.38 -0.62 -5.87
CA VAL A 84 20.51 -0.11 -6.62
C VAL A 84 21.81 -0.39 -5.87
N THR A 85 22.79 -0.98 -6.57
CA THR A 85 24.16 -1.16 -6.03
C THR A 85 25.01 0.05 -6.39
N TYR A 86 25.64 0.65 -5.39
CA TYR A 86 26.55 1.78 -5.56
C TYR A 86 27.71 1.67 -4.54
N ASN A 87 28.96 1.75 -5.01
CA ASN A 87 30.18 1.51 -4.21
C ASN A 87 30.11 0.19 -3.42
N ASP A 88 29.77 -0.90 -4.10
CA ASP A 88 29.64 -2.27 -3.58
C ASP A 88 28.63 -2.43 -2.43
N LYS A 89 27.77 -1.44 -2.23
CA LYS A 89 26.72 -1.42 -1.22
C LYS A 89 25.33 -1.25 -1.85
N LEU A 90 24.33 -1.76 -1.13
CA LEU A 90 22.96 -1.84 -1.60
C LEU A 90 22.12 -0.73 -1.00
N TYR A 91 21.48 0.04 -1.86
CA TYR A 91 20.59 1.14 -1.48
C TYR A 91 19.21 0.98 -2.12
N TYR A 92 18.22 1.63 -1.53
CA TYR A 92 16.82 1.57 -1.95
C TYR A 92 16.28 2.98 -2.20
N PHE A 93 15.66 3.20 -3.40
CA PHE A 93 15.15 4.51 -3.83
C PHE A 93 13.77 4.41 -4.46
N CYS A 94 12.91 5.36 -4.16
CA CYS A 94 11.58 5.43 -4.74
C CYS A 94 11.57 5.79 -6.24
N ASN A 95 12.61 6.50 -6.73
CA ASN A 95 12.74 6.90 -8.12
C ASN A 95 14.18 7.29 -8.49
N GLN A 96 14.43 7.52 -9.79
CA GLN A 96 15.74 7.90 -10.33
C GLN A 96 16.25 9.25 -9.77
N HIS A 97 15.35 10.18 -9.46
CA HIS A 97 15.75 11.48 -8.89
C HIS A 97 16.40 11.30 -7.51
N CYS A 98 15.81 10.45 -6.66
CA CYS A 98 16.36 10.12 -5.35
C CYS A 98 17.74 9.47 -5.45
N PHE A 99 17.95 8.57 -6.41
CA PHE A 99 19.27 7.98 -6.68
C PHE A 99 20.28 9.02 -7.13
N ASN A 100 19.94 9.86 -8.11
CA ASN A 100 20.82 10.91 -8.63
C ASN A 100 21.21 11.92 -7.53
N HIS A 101 20.29 12.24 -6.64
CA HIS A 101 20.57 13.11 -5.50
C HIS A 101 21.58 12.47 -4.52
N MET A 102 21.42 11.19 -4.24
CA MET A 102 22.35 10.42 -3.40
C MET A 102 23.75 10.40 -4.01
N VAL A 103 23.87 10.12 -5.32
CA VAL A 103 25.19 10.09 -6.00
C VAL A 103 25.88 11.45 -5.89
N LYS A 104 25.16 12.56 -6.10
CA LYS A 104 25.70 13.91 -5.99
C LYS A 104 26.13 14.31 -4.58
N LYS A 105 25.45 13.80 -3.56
CA LYS A 105 25.67 14.15 -2.15
C LYS A 105 25.94 12.91 -1.29
N PHE A 106 26.72 11.97 -1.81
CA PHE A 106 26.85 10.62 -1.27
C PHE A 106 27.12 10.60 0.24
N ARG A 107 28.18 11.29 0.71
CA ARG A 107 28.52 11.30 2.14
C ARG A 107 27.37 11.79 3.03
N LYS A 108 26.64 12.82 2.57
CA LYS A 108 25.55 13.42 3.35
C LYS A 108 24.29 12.54 3.38
N VAL A 109 24.01 11.80 2.30
CA VAL A 109 22.80 11.00 2.16
C VAL A 109 23.01 9.57 2.65
N ALA A 110 24.18 8.97 2.36
CA ALA A 110 24.48 7.58 2.71
C ALA A 110 24.84 7.38 4.19
N MET A 111 25.41 8.42 4.83
CA MET A 111 25.80 8.35 6.24
C MET A 111 24.72 9.01 7.11
N VAL A 112 24.37 8.36 8.21
CA VAL A 112 23.41 8.86 9.20
C VAL A 112 23.87 8.50 10.60
N PRO A 113 23.46 9.23 11.63
CA PRO A 113 23.65 8.78 13.01
C PRO A 113 22.76 7.56 13.31
N ASP A 114 23.27 6.61 14.07
CA ASP A 114 22.47 5.60 14.76
C ASP A 114 21.47 6.30 15.68
N ALA A 115 20.20 5.93 15.61
CA ALA A 115 19.13 6.63 16.32
C ALA A 115 19.23 6.54 17.84
N PHE A 116 19.94 5.54 18.38
CA PHE A 116 20.15 5.36 19.81
C PHE A 116 21.54 5.83 20.27
N SER A 117 22.61 5.33 19.65
CA SER A 117 23.98 5.63 20.08
C SER A 117 24.54 6.93 19.52
N GLY A 118 24.01 7.44 18.40
CA GLY A 118 24.55 8.60 17.69
C GLY A 118 25.77 8.30 16.81
N ASP A 119 26.25 7.05 16.76
CA ASP A 119 27.36 6.64 15.92
C ASP A 119 27.07 6.88 14.44
N SER A 120 28.05 7.36 13.67
CA SER A 120 27.87 7.51 12.22
C SER A 120 27.92 6.16 11.53
N ILE A 121 26.81 5.78 10.87
CA ILE A 121 26.64 4.50 10.19
C ILE A 121 26.24 4.70 8.73
N ASN A 122 26.56 3.70 7.88
CA ASN A 122 26.11 3.71 6.50
C ASN A 122 24.72 3.07 6.41
N LYS A 123 23.76 3.75 5.76
CA LYS A 123 22.38 3.26 5.58
C LYS A 123 22.29 1.90 4.93
N ALA A 124 23.23 1.57 4.03
CA ALA A 124 23.25 0.28 3.35
C ALA A 124 23.55 -0.89 4.30
N ASP A 125 24.27 -0.64 5.40
CA ASP A 125 24.67 -1.65 6.39
C ASP A 125 23.76 -1.60 7.63
N ALA A 126 22.86 -0.63 7.71
CA ALA A 126 22.05 -0.35 8.88
C ALA A 126 20.74 -1.12 8.89
N LEU A 127 20.24 -1.46 10.06
CA LEU A 127 18.86 -1.87 10.28
C LEU A 127 17.94 -0.64 10.19
N ILE A 128 16.79 -0.80 9.57
CA ILE A 128 15.83 0.28 9.35
C ILE A 128 14.63 0.08 10.30
N GLY A 129 14.20 1.13 10.96
CA GLY A 129 13.01 1.13 11.79
C GLY A 129 12.16 2.38 11.60
N LEU A 130 10.94 2.40 12.14
CA LEU A 130 10.12 3.61 12.20
C LEU A 130 10.56 4.47 13.38
N LYS A 131 10.62 5.79 13.16
CA LYS A 131 10.90 6.75 14.22
C LYS A 131 9.78 6.80 15.26
N GLU A 132 8.55 6.90 14.76
CA GLU A 132 7.35 7.00 15.58
C GLU A 132 6.25 6.06 15.06
N LYS A 133 5.40 5.60 15.95
CA LYS A 133 4.29 4.72 15.60
C LYS A 133 3.23 5.47 14.79
N GLY A 134 2.91 4.96 13.60
CA GLY A 134 1.93 5.58 12.72
C GLY A 134 2.51 6.62 11.75
N GLU A 135 3.81 7.00 11.89
CA GLU A 135 4.49 7.94 11.02
C GLU A 135 5.41 7.21 10.02
N PRO A 136 5.61 7.75 8.81
CA PRO A 136 6.42 7.11 7.78
C PRO A 136 7.92 7.39 7.91
N GLU A 137 8.36 8.25 8.85
CA GLU A 137 9.76 8.62 9.01
C GLU A 137 10.59 7.44 9.50
N LEU A 138 11.72 7.21 8.82
CA LEU A 138 12.64 6.10 9.11
C LEU A 138 13.85 6.58 9.90
N VAL A 139 14.30 5.71 10.79
CA VAL A 139 15.56 5.81 11.54
C VAL A 139 16.40 4.57 11.27
N TYR A 140 17.71 4.69 11.55
CA TYR A 140 18.70 3.67 11.23
C TYR A 140 19.45 3.24 12.48
N PHE A 141 19.77 1.94 12.55
CA PHE A 141 20.41 1.33 13.70
C PHE A 141 21.61 0.51 13.26
N LYS A 142 22.69 0.55 14.03
CA LYS A 142 23.90 -0.20 13.79
C LYS A 142 23.69 -1.72 13.90
N ASN A 143 22.83 -2.13 14.84
CA ASN A 143 22.53 -3.52 15.12
C ASN A 143 21.18 -3.66 15.87
N GLU A 144 20.77 -4.91 16.16
CA GLU A 144 19.55 -5.20 16.89
C GLU A 144 19.56 -4.66 18.33
N GLU A 145 20.73 -4.58 18.94
CA GLU A 145 20.85 -4.07 20.32
C GLU A 145 20.44 -2.60 20.37
N THR A 146 21.00 -1.73 19.51
CA THR A 146 20.64 -0.30 19.47
C THR A 146 19.18 -0.08 19.07
N LEU A 147 18.64 -0.91 18.17
CA LEU A 147 17.22 -0.91 17.81
C LEU A 147 16.32 -1.22 19.02
N ASN A 148 16.62 -2.29 19.75
CA ASN A 148 15.84 -2.70 20.91
C ASN A 148 15.90 -1.68 22.04
N GLN A 149 17.08 -1.10 22.29
CA GLN A 149 17.27 -0.06 23.30
C GLN A 149 16.52 1.23 22.97
N TYR A 150 16.49 1.62 21.67
CA TYR A 150 15.72 2.78 21.23
C TYR A 150 14.22 2.62 21.52
N TYR A 151 13.64 1.50 21.13
CA TYR A 151 12.20 1.27 21.36
C TYR A 151 11.85 0.98 22.84
N ALA A 152 12.77 0.41 23.60
CA ALA A 152 12.58 0.23 25.05
C ALA A 152 12.64 1.54 25.83
N SER A 153 13.41 2.53 25.34
CA SER A 153 13.54 3.85 25.98
C SER A 153 12.34 4.77 25.77
N GLY A 154 11.39 4.38 24.91
CA GLY A 154 10.18 5.17 24.62
C GLY A 154 10.45 6.51 23.94
N LYS A 155 11.57 6.64 23.24
CA LYS A 155 11.92 7.82 22.45
C LYS A 155 11.15 7.92 21.17
#